data_16e16c58a4fe59a6db89d303b54ee12f
#
_entry.id   16e16c58a4fe59a6db89d303b54ee12f
#
_cell.length_a   1.000
_cell.length_b   1.000
_cell.length_c   1.000
_cell.angle_alpha   90.00
_cell.angle_beta   90.00
_cell.angle_gamma   90.00
#
_symmetry.space_group_name_H-M   'P 1'
#
loop_
_entity.id
_entity.type
_entity.pdbx_description
1 polymer ?
#
loop_
_entity_poly.entity_id
_entity_poly.type
_entity_poly.pdbx_seq_one_letter_code
_entity_poly.pdbx_strand_id
1 'polypeptide(L)'
;MMRGNSFKAVNIKVVGLVVTCLVFSPTALSERLYAQTTPTDKMDAVMSAGYQKVWNKEVQARIDRDIRTYRMADATLQFAGSVNRKGVRIEQVSHDFLFGSNTFLWGDCHSPHNDSIYSNTFGTLFNAATIAFYWRDLEPTKGQPRFAAGSPYIHRRPAPDPIVAFMNRHNVNINGHCIIYGQPFAIPAWMPDSRLQMDSLFKAHIQELASRYTDKIQRWDVVNECYDQVNRHLMPDDYTFRCYQWANAFFPKSVSLNMNECDMHWPTTDINHYVEIARNLLFRGARINNLGIQSHIMSTDEMEQMAEGTIRYLTPEHIWANLQALSKAERPIYISEVTVCAPDSTPRGLAIQAAVTRDLYRIYFSHPNVRGITWWNMVDHGGFKGEPLYSGIYDVDMRPKPVYHVLDTLIHQEWTTRLTQAPDKNGELHFRGFKGRYRITWTDKKGHRHESFIHLDKDGAFQL
;
A
#
# COMPACT_ATOMS: atom_id res chain seq x y z
N MET A 1 46.34 -7.77 -70.13
CA MET A 1 45.56 -8.48 -71.18
C MET A 1 44.06 -8.38 -70.78
N MET A 2 43.32 -7.82 -71.70
CA MET A 2 41.90 -7.57 -71.66
C MET A 2 41.04 -8.82 -71.55
N ARG A 3 39.90 -8.75 -70.98
CA ARG A 3 38.63 -9.17 -71.57
C ARG A 3 37.47 -8.66 -70.71
N GLY A 4 36.66 -7.82 -71.34
CA GLY A 4 35.38 -7.33 -70.85
C GLY A 4 34.26 -8.37 -70.95
N ASN A 5 33.24 -8.19 -70.16
CA ASN A 5 31.95 -8.85 -70.33
C ASN A 5 30.82 -7.82 -70.16
N SER A 6 30.00 -7.77 -71.18
CA SER A 6 28.85 -6.91 -71.41
C SER A 6 27.69 -7.24 -70.47
N PHE A 7 27.09 -6.22 -69.86
CA PHE A 7 25.77 -6.36 -69.17
C PHE A 7 24.65 -6.26 -70.19
N LYS A 8 23.80 -7.30 -70.23
CA LYS A 8 22.50 -7.30 -70.90
C LYS A 8 21.46 -6.66 -70.01
N ALA A 9 20.77 -5.65 -70.53
CA ALA A 9 19.60 -5.05 -69.88
C ALA A 9 18.42 -6.01 -69.91
N VAL A 10 17.76 -6.19 -68.74
CA VAL A 10 16.50 -6.92 -68.56
C VAL A 10 15.40 -5.90 -68.37
N ASN A 11 14.48 -5.88 -69.31
CA ASN A 11 13.23 -5.08 -69.21
C ASN A 11 12.25 -5.73 -68.23
N ILE A 12 11.94 -5.04 -67.12
CA ILE A 12 10.91 -5.45 -66.19
C ILE A 12 9.65 -4.60 -66.50
N LYS A 13 8.59 -5.28 -66.95
CA LYS A 13 7.25 -4.68 -67.08
C LYS A 13 6.68 -4.47 -65.68
N VAL A 14 6.35 -3.21 -65.36
CA VAL A 14 5.61 -2.86 -64.16
C VAL A 14 4.14 -3.18 -64.41
N VAL A 15 3.59 -4.16 -63.67
CA VAL A 15 2.16 -4.43 -63.58
C VAL A 15 1.63 -3.57 -62.45
N GLY A 16 0.78 -2.59 -62.78
CA GLY A 16 0.13 -1.74 -61.79
C GLY A 16 -0.88 -2.53 -60.93
N LEU A 17 -0.61 -2.65 -59.67
CA LEU A 17 -1.56 -3.18 -58.68
C LEU A 17 -2.37 -2.00 -58.14
N VAL A 18 -3.66 -1.94 -58.50
CA VAL A 18 -4.61 -0.98 -57.88
C VAL A 18 -4.96 -1.49 -56.50
N VAL A 19 -4.38 -0.88 -55.47
CA VAL A 19 -4.76 -1.15 -54.06
C VAL A 19 -5.96 -0.25 -53.75
N THR A 20 -7.15 -0.85 -53.68
CA THR A 20 -8.35 -0.20 -53.16
C THR A 20 -8.24 -0.09 -51.67
N CYS A 21 -7.87 1.08 -51.14
CA CYS A 21 -7.94 1.38 -49.71
C CYS A 21 -9.40 1.41 -49.26
N LEU A 22 -9.85 0.35 -48.62
CA LEU A 22 -11.06 0.39 -47.79
C LEU A 22 -10.77 1.20 -46.56
N VAL A 23 -11.27 2.43 -46.50
CA VAL A 23 -11.27 3.29 -45.32
C VAL A 23 -12.23 2.68 -44.29
N PHE A 24 -11.75 1.90 -43.37
CA PHE A 24 -12.53 1.50 -42.20
C PHE A 24 -12.62 2.69 -41.24
N SER A 25 -13.86 3.12 -40.98
CA SER A 25 -14.16 4.14 -39.97
C SER A 25 -13.66 3.69 -38.59
N PRO A 26 -12.96 4.55 -37.82
CA PRO A 26 -12.41 4.17 -36.49
C PRO A 26 -13.48 3.80 -35.46
N THR A 27 -14.74 4.14 -35.70
CA THR A 27 -15.86 3.88 -34.78
C THR A 27 -16.32 2.41 -34.76
N ALA A 28 -16.10 1.63 -35.81
CA ALA A 28 -16.52 0.23 -35.85
C ALA A 28 -15.55 -0.74 -35.21
N LEU A 29 -14.30 -0.35 -34.95
CA LEU A 29 -13.32 -1.16 -34.20
C LEU A 29 -13.43 -0.97 -32.69
N SER A 30 -13.91 0.16 -32.18
CA SER A 30 -14.08 0.44 -30.77
C SER A 30 -15.23 -0.37 -30.15
N GLU A 31 -16.32 -0.60 -30.90
CA GLU A 31 -17.50 -1.32 -30.43
C GLU A 31 -17.30 -2.84 -30.35
N ARG A 32 -16.37 -3.43 -31.10
CA ARG A 32 -16.07 -4.88 -31.05
C ARG A 32 -15.04 -5.26 -29.98
N LEU A 33 -14.27 -4.32 -29.43
CA LEU A 33 -13.33 -4.56 -28.33
C LEU A 33 -13.98 -4.45 -26.94
N TYR A 34 -15.17 -3.90 -26.84
CA TYR A 34 -15.92 -3.78 -25.56
C TYR A 34 -16.79 -4.99 -25.20
N ALA A 35 -16.84 -6.02 -26.03
CA ALA A 35 -17.57 -7.27 -25.74
C ALA A 35 -16.68 -8.39 -25.14
N GLN A 36 -15.46 -8.06 -24.70
CA GLN A 36 -14.72 -8.94 -23.79
C GLN A 36 -15.18 -8.60 -22.38
N THR A 37 -15.78 -9.58 -21.68
CA THR A 37 -16.08 -9.51 -20.25
C THR A 37 -14.94 -8.83 -19.51
N THR A 38 -15.23 -7.74 -18.81
CA THR A 38 -14.21 -7.03 -18.02
C THR A 38 -13.58 -8.01 -17.04
N PRO A 39 -12.31 -7.84 -16.61
CA PRO A 39 -11.70 -8.68 -15.57
C PRO A 39 -12.58 -8.80 -14.32
N THR A 40 -13.34 -7.76 -14.00
CA THR A 40 -14.29 -7.68 -12.89
C THR A 40 -15.44 -8.69 -13.04
N ASP A 41 -16.05 -8.84 -14.22
CA ASP A 41 -17.16 -9.78 -14.44
C ASP A 41 -16.74 -11.24 -14.21
N LYS A 42 -15.49 -11.58 -14.55
CA LYS A 42 -14.93 -12.92 -14.32
C LYS A 42 -14.64 -13.19 -12.84
N MET A 43 -14.23 -12.18 -12.07
CA MET A 43 -14.00 -12.29 -10.63
C MET A 43 -15.32 -12.48 -9.88
N ASP A 44 -16.33 -11.68 -10.22
CA ASP A 44 -17.65 -11.78 -9.58
C ASP A 44 -18.37 -13.08 -9.87
N ALA A 45 -18.10 -13.70 -11.03
CA ALA A 45 -18.69 -14.98 -11.43
C ALA A 45 -18.26 -16.17 -10.56
N VAL A 46 -17.13 -16.10 -9.84
CA VAL A 46 -16.68 -17.18 -8.94
C VAL A 46 -17.22 -17.05 -7.52
N MET A 47 -17.81 -15.88 -7.19
CA MET A 47 -18.38 -15.61 -5.88
C MET A 47 -19.82 -16.09 -5.80
N SER A 48 -20.20 -16.68 -4.68
CA SER A 48 -21.56 -17.24 -4.49
C SER A 48 -22.63 -16.14 -4.39
N ALA A 49 -23.89 -16.54 -4.52
CA ALA A 49 -25.03 -15.68 -4.22
C ALA A 49 -25.03 -15.21 -2.74
N GLY A 50 -24.46 -16.03 -1.82
CA GLY A 50 -24.28 -15.67 -0.41
C GLY A 50 -23.34 -14.49 -0.25
N TYR A 51 -22.16 -14.54 -0.91
CA TYR A 51 -21.23 -13.43 -0.95
C TYR A 51 -21.86 -12.15 -1.51
N GLN A 52 -22.53 -12.25 -2.66
CA GLN A 52 -23.20 -11.13 -3.32
C GLN A 52 -24.32 -10.52 -2.47
N LYS A 53 -24.95 -11.32 -1.59
CA LYS A 53 -25.93 -10.82 -0.63
C LYS A 53 -25.28 -10.00 0.49
N VAL A 54 -24.08 -10.40 0.94
CA VAL A 54 -23.28 -9.67 1.97
C VAL A 54 -22.67 -8.41 1.38
N TRP A 55 -21.97 -8.52 0.24
CA TRP A 55 -21.31 -7.41 -0.46
C TRP A 55 -22.21 -6.82 -1.57
N ASN A 56 -23.47 -6.56 -1.23
CA ASN A 56 -24.51 -6.17 -2.16
C ASN A 56 -24.36 -4.75 -2.72
N LYS A 57 -25.26 -4.36 -3.63
CA LYS A 57 -25.23 -3.07 -4.31
C LYS A 57 -25.35 -1.87 -3.35
N GLU A 58 -26.09 -2.02 -2.27
CA GLU A 58 -26.28 -0.97 -1.23
C GLU A 58 -24.98 -0.74 -0.48
N VAL A 59 -24.27 -1.82 -0.12
CA VAL A 59 -22.93 -1.78 0.48
C VAL A 59 -21.94 -1.08 -0.47
N GLN A 60 -21.89 -1.50 -1.74
CA GLN A 60 -21.00 -0.89 -2.72
C GLN A 60 -21.32 0.61 -2.96
N ALA A 61 -22.60 0.96 -3.04
CA ALA A 61 -23.03 2.36 -3.19
C ALA A 61 -22.65 3.22 -1.96
N ARG A 62 -22.70 2.66 -0.75
CA ARG A 62 -22.21 3.33 0.46
C ARG A 62 -20.70 3.55 0.38
N ILE A 63 -19.94 2.52 0.04
CA ILE A 63 -18.47 2.60 -0.14
C ILE A 63 -18.12 3.70 -1.15
N ASP A 64 -18.75 3.72 -2.31
CA ASP A 64 -18.52 4.72 -3.36
C ASP A 64 -18.81 6.14 -2.90
N ARG A 65 -19.93 6.34 -2.20
CA ARG A 65 -20.28 7.64 -1.63
C ARG A 65 -19.24 8.09 -0.61
N ASP A 66 -18.81 7.19 0.28
CA ASP A 66 -17.85 7.48 1.34
C ASP A 66 -16.45 7.76 0.75
N ILE A 67 -16.01 7.04 -0.29
CA ILE A 67 -14.79 7.35 -1.05
C ILE A 67 -14.89 8.77 -1.64
N ARG A 68 -15.96 9.10 -2.35
CA ARG A 68 -16.13 10.46 -2.91
C ARG A 68 -16.14 11.54 -1.84
N THR A 69 -16.71 11.25 -0.68
CA THR A 69 -16.83 12.21 0.42
C THR A 69 -15.51 12.44 1.14
N TYR A 70 -14.77 11.38 1.45
CA TYR A 70 -13.62 11.47 2.34
C TYR A 70 -12.27 11.47 1.63
N ARG A 71 -12.20 10.91 0.40
CA ARG A 71 -10.95 10.79 -0.36
C ARG A 71 -10.76 11.83 -1.44
N MET A 72 -11.80 12.56 -1.81
CA MET A 72 -11.74 13.60 -2.82
C MET A 72 -11.98 14.98 -2.23
N ALA A 73 -11.54 16.01 -2.95
CA ALA A 73 -11.77 17.40 -2.61
C ALA A 73 -12.00 18.22 -3.90
N ASP A 74 -12.63 19.38 -3.77
CA ASP A 74 -12.90 20.31 -4.86
C ASP A 74 -11.78 21.34 -4.95
N ALA A 75 -11.24 21.54 -6.16
CA ALA A 75 -10.20 22.50 -6.46
C ALA A 75 -10.66 23.54 -7.46
N THR A 76 -10.38 24.82 -7.19
CA THR A 76 -10.51 25.92 -8.13
C THR A 76 -9.10 26.41 -8.49
N LEU A 77 -8.74 26.33 -9.77
CA LEU A 77 -7.47 26.88 -10.29
C LEU A 77 -7.74 28.26 -10.89
N GLN A 78 -7.00 29.26 -10.45
CA GLN A 78 -7.06 30.64 -10.94
C GLN A 78 -5.72 31.01 -11.56
N PHE A 79 -5.74 31.36 -12.85
CA PHE A 79 -4.54 31.61 -13.63
C PHE A 79 -4.24 33.12 -13.67
N ALA A 80 -3.02 33.54 -13.27
CA ALA A 80 -2.59 34.93 -13.29
C ALA A 80 -2.51 35.56 -14.71
N GLY A 81 -2.62 34.74 -15.75
CA GLY A 81 -2.53 35.17 -17.14
C GLY A 81 -3.54 34.47 -18.04
N SER A 82 -3.54 34.84 -19.29
CA SER A 82 -4.45 34.24 -20.28
C SER A 82 -4.01 32.83 -20.65
N VAL A 83 -4.77 31.84 -20.26
CA VAL A 83 -4.58 30.44 -20.64
C VAL A 83 -5.11 30.17 -22.05
N ASN A 84 -4.40 29.38 -22.84
CA ASN A 84 -4.89 28.91 -24.15
C ASN A 84 -6.02 27.88 -23.89
N ARG A 85 -7.14 28.03 -24.64
CA ARG A 85 -8.30 27.14 -24.50
C ARG A 85 -8.07 25.68 -24.95
N LYS A 86 -6.83 25.33 -25.36
CA LYS A 86 -6.46 23.92 -25.69
C LYS A 86 -6.51 22.94 -24.53
N GLY A 87 -6.65 23.44 -23.31
CA GLY A 87 -6.80 22.64 -22.10
C GLY A 87 -5.61 22.76 -21.15
N VAL A 88 -5.93 22.62 -19.89
CA VAL A 88 -5.01 22.48 -18.77
C VAL A 88 -4.94 21.01 -18.42
N ARG A 89 -3.75 20.44 -18.39
CA ARG A 89 -3.52 19.05 -17.97
C ARG A 89 -3.32 19.03 -16.47
N ILE A 90 -4.10 18.22 -15.80
CA ILE A 90 -4.12 18.03 -14.36
C ILE A 90 -3.77 16.58 -14.07
N GLU A 91 -2.66 16.35 -13.39
CA GLU A 91 -2.15 15.00 -13.09
C GLU A 91 -1.83 14.89 -11.61
N GLN A 92 -2.49 13.98 -10.94
CA GLN A 92 -2.08 13.58 -9.59
C GLN A 92 -0.74 12.85 -9.68
N VAL A 93 0.27 13.36 -8.98
CA VAL A 93 1.65 12.83 -8.97
C VAL A 93 2.00 12.11 -7.66
N SER A 94 1.22 12.33 -6.60
CA SER A 94 1.28 11.50 -5.40
C SER A 94 -0.08 11.47 -4.71
N HIS A 95 -0.33 10.40 -3.99
CA HIS A 95 -1.55 10.19 -3.20
C HIS A 95 -1.26 10.46 -1.72
N ASP A 96 -2.20 11.10 -0.98
CA ASP A 96 -2.07 11.29 0.46
C ASP A 96 -2.35 10.01 1.25
N PHE A 97 -3.09 9.08 0.66
CA PHE A 97 -3.33 7.77 1.24
C PHE A 97 -2.15 6.83 0.95
N LEU A 98 -1.75 6.02 1.92
CA LEU A 98 -0.61 5.13 1.81
C LEU A 98 -1.04 3.72 1.40
N PHE A 99 -0.55 3.27 0.27
CA PHE A 99 -0.65 1.89 -0.19
C PHE A 99 0.74 1.26 -0.11
N GLY A 100 0.88 0.19 0.65
CA GLY A 100 2.20 -0.36 0.93
C GLY A 100 2.29 -1.87 0.93
N SER A 101 3.51 -2.36 1.12
CA SER A 101 3.80 -3.75 1.46
C SER A 101 5.02 -3.85 2.38
N ASN A 102 5.24 -5.05 2.97
CA ASN A 102 6.48 -5.30 3.68
C ASN A 102 7.63 -5.58 2.72
N THR A 103 8.86 -5.45 3.22
CA THR A 103 10.10 -5.62 2.45
C THR A 103 10.87 -6.89 2.84
N PHE A 104 10.18 -7.89 3.40
CA PHE A 104 10.84 -9.02 4.05
C PHE A 104 11.65 -9.90 3.10
N LEU A 105 11.26 -9.99 1.83
CA LEU A 105 11.99 -10.73 0.80
C LEU A 105 12.94 -9.85 -0.04
N TRP A 106 13.37 -8.71 0.49
CA TRP A 106 14.29 -7.82 -0.22
C TRP A 106 15.62 -8.50 -0.49
N GLY A 107 15.96 -8.68 -1.77
CA GLY A 107 17.17 -9.40 -2.21
C GLY A 107 17.12 -10.91 -1.97
N ASP A 108 15.93 -11.50 -1.85
CA ASP A 108 15.69 -12.91 -1.55
C ASP A 108 14.61 -13.54 -2.47
N CYS A 109 14.45 -13.01 -3.69
CA CYS A 109 13.49 -13.52 -4.68
C CYS A 109 14.13 -14.47 -5.71
N HIS A 110 15.16 -15.22 -5.31
CA HIS A 110 15.82 -16.29 -6.05
C HIS A 110 16.63 -15.87 -7.28
N SER A 111 16.52 -14.66 -7.79
CA SER A 111 17.33 -14.16 -8.89
C SER A 111 17.42 -12.63 -8.88
N PRO A 112 18.50 -12.03 -9.43
CA PRO A 112 18.61 -10.57 -9.56
C PRO A 112 17.48 -9.94 -10.38
N HIS A 113 16.92 -10.67 -11.35
CA HIS A 113 15.76 -10.22 -12.13
C HIS A 113 14.52 -10.11 -11.24
N ASN A 114 14.22 -11.16 -10.47
CA ASN A 114 13.08 -11.18 -9.55
C ASN A 114 13.23 -10.15 -8.43
N ASP A 115 14.45 -9.98 -7.88
CA ASP A 115 14.76 -8.95 -6.90
C ASP A 115 14.49 -7.53 -7.44
N SER A 116 14.79 -7.32 -8.74
CA SER A 116 14.49 -6.06 -9.41
C SER A 116 12.98 -5.84 -9.56
N ILE A 117 12.20 -6.85 -9.92
CA ILE A 117 10.73 -6.75 -9.97
C ILE A 117 10.19 -6.42 -8.58
N TYR A 118 10.63 -7.17 -7.54
CA TYR A 118 10.23 -6.96 -6.16
C TYR A 118 10.50 -5.53 -5.68
N SER A 119 11.72 -5.05 -5.85
CA SER A 119 12.12 -3.71 -5.39
C SER A 119 11.41 -2.60 -6.17
N ASN A 120 11.24 -2.75 -7.49
CA ASN A 120 10.57 -1.75 -8.32
C ASN A 120 9.06 -1.65 -8.03
N THR A 121 8.43 -2.66 -7.42
CA THR A 121 7.03 -2.58 -6.97
C THR A 121 6.82 -1.43 -5.98
N PHE A 122 7.86 -1.11 -5.18
CA PHE A 122 7.87 0.10 -4.37
C PHE A 122 8.23 1.32 -5.24
N GLY A 123 7.34 2.29 -5.26
CA GLY A 123 7.43 3.47 -6.14
C GLY A 123 6.68 3.32 -7.47
N THR A 124 6.30 2.09 -7.87
CA THR A 124 5.42 1.86 -9.03
C THR A 124 3.99 1.48 -8.63
N LEU A 125 3.81 0.42 -7.86
CA LEU A 125 2.50 0.03 -7.32
C LEU A 125 2.25 0.65 -5.94
N PHE A 126 3.26 0.63 -5.06
CA PHE A 126 3.14 1.07 -3.67
C PHE A 126 3.94 2.36 -3.41
N ASN A 127 3.35 3.27 -2.63
CA ASN A 127 3.96 4.51 -2.15
C ASN A 127 4.40 4.44 -0.68
N ALA A 128 4.26 3.26 -0.06
CA ALA A 128 4.67 3.00 1.32
C ALA A 128 5.34 1.63 1.46
N ALA A 129 6.21 1.49 2.46
CA ALA A 129 6.92 0.26 2.76
C ALA A 129 7.01 0.03 4.28
N THR A 130 6.84 -1.22 4.70
CA THR A 130 7.13 -1.67 6.07
C THR A 130 8.43 -2.45 6.08
N ILE A 131 9.43 -1.94 6.79
CA ILE A 131 10.78 -2.53 6.88
C ILE A 131 10.91 -3.28 8.20
N ALA A 132 11.46 -4.52 8.14
CA ALA A 132 11.66 -5.35 9.31
C ALA A 132 12.78 -4.82 10.22
N PHE A 133 12.45 -4.63 11.50
CA PHE A 133 13.37 -4.25 12.57
C PHE A 133 13.25 -5.18 13.77
N TYR A 134 12.80 -6.42 13.60
CA TYR A 134 12.72 -7.39 14.70
C TYR A 134 14.07 -7.51 15.38
N TRP A 135 14.16 -7.13 16.65
CA TRP A 135 15.43 -6.95 17.34
C TRP A 135 16.28 -8.23 17.41
N ARG A 136 15.65 -9.38 17.59
CA ARG A 136 16.35 -10.67 17.57
C ARG A 136 17.19 -10.90 16.31
N ASP A 137 16.62 -10.56 15.17
CA ASP A 137 17.27 -10.77 13.87
C ASP A 137 18.10 -9.56 13.46
N LEU A 138 17.77 -8.38 13.97
CA LEU A 138 18.57 -7.17 13.78
C LEU A 138 19.89 -7.22 14.55
N GLU A 139 19.88 -7.80 15.76
CA GLU A 139 21.05 -7.91 16.63
C GLU A 139 21.15 -9.34 17.24
N PRO A 140 21.45 -10.37 16.42
CA PRO A 140 21.55 -11.74 16.89
C PRO A 140 22.72 -11.96 17.85
N THR A 141 23.76 -11.15 17.76
CA THR A 141 24.89 -11.09 18.69
C THR A 141 24.95 -9.71 19.33
N LYS A 142 24.99 -9.66 20.65
CA LYS A 142 24.98 -8.41 21.43
C LYS A 142 26.10 -7.47 20.98
N GLY A 143 25.75 -6.22 20.68
CA GLY A 143 26.68 -5.20 20.21
C GLY A 143 27.08 -5.31 18.73
N GLN A 144 26.43 -6.21 17.96
CA GLN A 144 26.73 -6.41 16.53
C GLN A 144 25.44 -6.30 15.69
N PRO A 145 24.84 -5.12 15.56
CA PRO A 145 23.60 -4.94 14.82
C PRO A 145 23.83 -5.05 13.30
N ARG A 146 22.87 -5.65 12.62
CA ARG A 146 22.87 -5.95 11.17
C ARG A 146 22.24 -4.83 10.34
N PHE A 147 22.63 -3.59 10.52
CA PHE A 147 22.06 -2.45 9.77
C PHE A 147 22.54 -2.36 8.33
N ALA A 148 23.85 -2.57 8.12
CA ALA A 148 24.54 -2.26 6.87
C ALA A 148 24.37 -3.33 5.78
N ALA A 149 24.53 -2.94 4.53
CA ALA A 149 24.71 -3.87 3.42
C ALA A 149 25.90 -4.80 3.72
N GLY A 150 25.77 -6.09 3.37
CA GLY A 150 26.80 -7.10 3.68
C GLY A 150 26.71 -7.69 5.09
N SER A 151 25.74 -7.27 5.91
CA SER A 151 25.42 -7.98 7.15
C SER A 151 25.07 -9.45 6.87
N PRO A 152 25.31 -10.37 7.81
CA PRO A 152 24.99 -11.78 7.62
C PRO A 152 23.54 -11.99 7.19
N TYR A 153 23.32 -12.87 6.22
CA TYR A 153 21.99 -13.18 5.72
C TYR A 153 21.11 -13.84 6.78
N ILE A 154 19.89 -13.37 6.92
CA ILE A 154 18.80 -14.03 7.65
C ILE A 154 17.57 -13.97 6.76
N HIS A 155 16.98 -15.12 6.45
CA HIS A 155 15.77 -15.22 5.63
C HIS A 155 14.64 -14.32 6.15
N ARG A 156 14.00 -13.57 5.26
CA ARG A 156 12.95 -12.59 5.58
C ARG A 156 13.37 -11.44 6.54
N ARG A 157 14.68 -11.31 6.82
CA ARG A 157 15.20 -10.23 7.69
C ARG A 157 16.38 -9.54 7.02
N PRO A 158 16.15 -8.88 5.88
CA PRO A 158 17.21 -8.14 5.19
C PRO A 158 17.75 -7.00 6.05
N ALA A 159 19.02 -6.63 5.83
CA ALA A 159 19.61 -5.46 6.48
C ALA A 159 18.85 -4.18 6.08
N PRO A 160 18.46 -3.30 7.02
CA PRO A 160 17.55 -2.20 6.70
C PRO A 160 18.17 -1.03 5.95
N ASP A 161 19.46 -0.70 6.12
CA ASP A 161 20.06 0.50 5.52
C ASP A 161 19.92 0.58 4.00
N PRO A 162 20.19 -0.47 3.23
CA PRO A 162 20.03 -0.44 1.76
C PRO A 162 18.58 -0.18 1.34
N ILE A 163 17.63 -0.76 2.09
CA ILE A 163 16.20 -0.63 1.82
C ILE A 163 15.75 0.79 2.11
N VAL A 164 16.11 1.33 3.28
CA VAL A 164 15.81 2.72 3.67
C VAL A 164 16.36 3.70 2.62
N ALA A 165 17.61 3.48 2.16
CA ALA A 165 18.22 4.32 1.14
C ALA A 165 17.48 4.22 -0.21
N PHE A 166 17.01 3.04 -0.60
CA PHE A 166 16.22 2.85 -1.82
C PHE A 166 14.86 3.57 -1.69
N MET A 167 14.12 3.32 -0.62
CA MET A 167 12.78 3.90 -0.42
C MET A 167 12.83 5.43 -0.42
N ASN A 168 13.82 6.03 0.25
CA ASN A 168 13.97 7.49 0.27
C ASN A 168 14.28 8.06 -1.13
N ARG A 169 15.11 7.39 -1.94
CA ARG A 169 15.35 7.82 -3.33
C ARG A 169 14.09 7.79 -4.21
N HIS A 170 13.15 6.88 -3.91
CA HIS A 170 11.90 6.72 -4.64
C HIS A 170 10.71 7.44 -4.01
N ASN A 171 10.93 8.26 -2.96
CA ASN A 171 9.89 8.97 -2.21
C ASN A 171 8.81 8.03 -1.64
N VAL A 172 9.16 6.81 -1.26
CA VAL A 172 8.29 5.84 -0.62
C VAL A 172 8.27 6.10 0.89
N ASN A 173 7.09 6.20 1.48
CA ASN A 173 6.91 6.42 2.92
C ASN A 173 7.28 5.16 3.70
N ILE A 174 8.12 5.29 4.73
CA ILE A 174 8.65 4.13 5.46
C ILE A 174 7.99 4.01 6.82
N ASN A 175 7.59 2.78 7.18
CA ASN A 175 7.25 2.34 8.53
C ASN A 175 8.31 1.34 9.02
N GLY A 176 8.97 1.62 10.17
CA GLY A 176 9.85 0.67 10.84
C GLY A 176 9.04 -0.30 11.71
N HIS A 177 9.12 -1.58 11.43
CA HIS A 177 8.33 -2.61 12.09
C HIS A 177 9.24 -3.70 12.67
N CYS A 178 9.31 -3.79 13.95
CA CYS A 178 8.90 -2.91 15.02
C CYS A 178 10.07 -2.68 16.00
N ILE A 179 9.97 -1.69 16.86
CA ILE A 179 11.07 -1.43 17.82
C ILE A 179 11.07 -2.50 18.92
N ILE A 180 9.94 -2.71 19.57
CA ILE A 180 9.77 -3.71 20.63
C ILE A 180 8.59 -4.63 20.28
N TYR A 181 8.83 -5.92 20.35
CA TYR A 181 7.80 -6.94 20.21
C TYR A 181 8.02 -8.05 21.21
N GLY A 182 7.07 -8.27 22.11
CA GLY A 182 7.17 -9.17 23.26
C GLY A 182 7.13 -10.66 22.93
N GLN A 183 7.43 -11.06 21.69
CA GLN A 183 7.43 -12.47 21.28
C GLN A 183 8.83 -13.07 21.31
N PRO A 184 9.00 -14.36 21.69
CA PRO A 184 10.30 -15.01 21.77
C PRO A 184 11.11 -14.99 20.46
N PHE A 185 10.44 -14.94 19.31
CA PHE A 185 11.10 -14.85 18.01
C PHE A 185 11.53 -13.42 17.65
N ALA A 186 11.12 -12.41 18.42
CA ALA A 186 11.42 -11.01 18.15
C ALA A 186 12.40 -10.40 19.18
N ILE A 187 12.48 -10.96 20.38
CA ILE A 187 13.43 -10.55 21.43
C ILE A 187 14.76 -11.29 21.23
N PRO A 188 15.93 -10.60 21.30
CA PRO A 188 17.24 -11.25 21.17
C PRO A 188 17.46 -12.39 22.15
N ALA A 189 18.07 -13.49 21.68
CA ALA A 189 18.35 -14.66 22.52
C ALA A 189 19.33 -14.38 23.68
N TRP A 190 20.11 -13.30 23.57
CA TRP A 190 21.04 -12.84 24.60
C TRP A 190 20.40 -11.90 25.63
N MET A 191 19.10 -11.62 25.51
CA MET A 191 18.37 -10.76 26.46
C MET A 191 18.43 -11.38 27.85
N PRO A 192 18.80 -10.60 28.89
CA PRO A 192 18.84 -11.12 30.25
C PRO A 192 17.43 -11.32 30.79
N ASP A 193 17.29 -12.26 31.77
CA ASP A 193 16.02 -12.47 32.47
C ASP A 193 15.66 -11.34 33.44
N SER A 194 16.63 -10.49 33.78
CA SER A 194 16.43 -9.36 34.69
C SER A 194 15.61 -8.25 34.01
N ARG A 195 14.38 -8.06 34.49
CA ARG A 195 13.46 -7.01 33.97
C ARG A 195 14.04 -5.59 34.03
N LEU A 196 14.85 -5.30 35.08
CA LEU A 196 15.55 -4.01 35.19
C LEU A 196 16.63 -3.83 34.11
N GLN A 197 17.36 -4.91 33.79
CA GLN A 197 18.33 -4.87 32.71
C GLN A 197 17.65 -4.81 31.32
N MET A 198 16.54 -5.53 31.13
CA MET A 198 15.73 -5.44 29.92
C MET A 198 15.26 -4.00 29.67
N ASP A 199 14.77 -3.31 30.67
CA ASP A 199 14.36 -1.91 30.58
C ASP A 199 15.47 -0.99 30.09
N SER A 200 16.66 -1.15 30.64
CA SER A 200 17.83 -0.37 30.25
C SER A 200 18.21 -0.64 28.79
N LEU A 201 18.11 -1.90 28.36
CA LEU A 201 18.38 -2.30 26.98
C LEU A 201 17.31 -1.80 26.01
N PHE A 202 16.03 -1.83 26.37
CA PHE A 202 14.94 -1.28 25.58
C PHE A 202 15.16 0.22 25.34
N LYS A 203 15.49 0.97 26.39
CA LYS A 203 15.81 2.39 26.27
C LYS A 203 16.97 2.65 25.33
N ALA A 204 18.07 1.87 25.47
CA ALA A 204 19.25 2.01 24.61
C ALA A 204 18.93 1.67 23.15
N HIS A 205 18.17 0.61 22.88
CA HIS A 205 17.76 0.22 21.54
C HIS A 205 16.87 1.27 20.86
N ILE A 206 15.88 1.81 21.59
CA ILE A 206 15.03 2.90 21.09
C ILE A 206 15.88 4.13 20.75
N GLN A 207 16.86 4.47 21.60
CA GLN A 207 17.77 5.59 21.37
C GLN A 207 18.67 5.38 20.14
N GLU A 208 19.18 4.16 19.94
CA GLU A 208 20.00 3.81 18.79
C GLU A 208 19.22 3.96 17.48
N LEU A 209 18.01 3.37 17.41
CA LEU A 209 17.16 3.47 16.23
C LEU A 209 16.76 4.93 15.93
N ALA A 210 16.41 5.68 16.96
CA ALA A 210 16.11 7.10 16.81
C ALA A 210 17.32 7.87 16.26
N SER A 211 18.52 7.67 16.82
CA SER A 211 19.73 8.35 16.38
C SER A 211 20.10 8.03 14.94
N ARG A 212 19.82 6.78 14.48
CA ARG A 212 20.19 6.32 13.14
C ARG A 212 19.20 6.72 12.05
N TYR A 213 17.89 6.80 12.37
CA TYR A 213 16.82 6.83 11.37
C TYR A 213 15.85 8.00 11.49
N THR A 214 16.06 8.96 12.41
CA THR A 214 15.16 10.08 12.66
C THR A 214 14.77 10.89 11.41
N ASP A 215 15.71 11.07 10.49
CA ASP A 215 15.55 11.84 9.25
C ASP A 215 15.25 10.96 8.02
N LYS A 216 15.14 9.64 8.22
CA LYS A 216 15.05 8.65 7.14
C LYS A 216 13.75 7.84 7.16
N ILE A 217 13.16 7.64 8.34
CA ILE A 217 11.95 6.82 8.53
C ILE A 217 10.87 7.70 9.15
N GLN A 218 9.72 7.77 8.52
CA GLN A 218 8.63 8.67 8.87
C GLN A 218 7.72 8.12 9.97
N ARG A 219 7.64 6.80 10.12
CA ARG A 219 6.74 6.14 11.08
C ARG A 219 7.42 4.93 11.72
N TRP A 220 7.06 4.64 12.97
CA TRP A 220 7.55 3.47 13.70
C TRP A 220 6.44 2.82 14.50
N ASP A 221 6.34 1.51 14.43
CA ASP A 221 5.59 0.71 15.38
C ASP A 221 6.47 0.54 16.62
N VAL A 222 6.13 1.29 17.69
CA VAL A 222 6.99 1.35 18.88
C VAL A 222 6.90 0.07 19.68
N VAL A 223 5.67 -0.38 19.94
CA VAL A 223 5.39 -1.68 20.55
C VAL A 223 4.37 -2.39 19.67
N ASN A 224 4.71 -3.60 19.24
CA ASN A 224 3.82 -4.47 18.48
C ASN A 224 3.08 -5.42 19.40
N GLU A 225 1.76 -5.61 19.15
CA GLU A 225 0.88 -6.59 19.83
C GLU A 225 0.99 -6.57 21.35
N CYS A 226 0.83 -5.37 21.93
CA CYS A 226 0.90 -5.19 23.38
C CYS A 226 -0.34 -5.69 24.12
N TYR A 227 -1.45 -5.93 23.42
CA TYR A 227 -2.67 -6.54 23.95
C TYR A 227 -2.51 -8.06 24.11
N ASP A 228 -1.68 -8.70 23.27
CA ASP A 228 -1.39 -10.13 23.40
C ASP A 228 -0.77 -10.45 24.77
N GLN A 229 -1.49 -11.26 25.55
CA GLN A 229 -1.11 -11.63 26.91
C GLN A 229 -0.10 -12.79 26.94
N VAL A 230 0.12 -13.50 25.83
CA VAL A 230 0.86 -14.78 25.81
C VAL A 230 2.26 -14.65 26.40
N ASN A 231 2.98 -13.58 26.05
CA ASN A 231 4.36 -13.38 26.49
C ASN A 231 4.52 -12.20 27.47
N ARG A 232 3.44 -11.66 27.99
CA ARG A 232 3.46 -10.52 28.89
C ARG A 232 4.29 -10.77 30.16
N HIS A 233 4.31 -12.00 30.64
CA HIS A 233 5.08 -12.39 31.82
C HIS A 233 6.60 -12.33 31.61
N LEU A 234 7.09 -12.34 30.37
CA LEU A 234 8.50 -12.22 30.03
C LEU A 234 8.97 -10.76 29.98
N MET A 235 8.05 -9.82 29.88
CA MET A 235 8.35 -8.41 29.70
C MET A 235 8.39 -7.65 31.02
N PRO A 236 9.17 -6.55 31.13
CA PRO A 236 9.14 -5.68 32.29
C PRO A 236 7.74 -5.11 32.54
N ASP A 237 7.37 -4.89 33.79
CA ASP A 237 6.08 -4.30 34.12
C ASP A 237 5.94 -2.92 33.45
N ASP A 238 4.76 -2.66 32.89
CA ASP A 238 4.45 -1.38 32.22
C ASP A 238 5.42 -0.99 31.09
N TYR A 239 6.09 -1.96 30.47
CA TYR A 239 7.09 -1.73 29.43
C TYR A 239 6.53 -0.95 28.25
N THR A 240 5.27 -1.20 27.87
CA THR A 240 4.63 -0.49 26.75
C THR A 240 4.65 1.01 26.97
N PHE A 241 4.19 1.49 28.15
CA PHE A 241 4.21 2.93 28.44
C PHE A 241 5.63 3.49 28.47
N ARG A 242 6.58 2.79 29.10
CA ARG A 242 7.98 3.26 29.15
C ARG A 242 8.62 3.34 27.77
N CYS A 243 8.35 2.37 26.89
CA CYS A 243 8.85 2.43 25.52
C CYS A 243 8.32 3.66 24.78
N TYR A 244 7.03 4.01 24.94
CA TYR A 244 6.49 5.25 24.36
C TYR A 244 7.09 6.52 25.01
N GLN A 245 7.37 6.53 26.30
CA GLN A 245 8.06 7.65 26.93
C GLN A 245 9.47 7.85 26.33
N TRP A 246 10.26 6.79 26.17
CA TRP A 246 11.59 6.87 25.59
C TRP A 246 11.51 7.23 24.09
N ALA A 247 10.60 6.62 23.34
CA ALA A 247 10.41 6.96 21.95
C ALA A 247 10.01 8.45 21.78
N ASN A 248 9.13 8.97 22.63
CA ASN A 248 8.77 10.38 22.62
C ASN A 248 9.95 11.31 22.98
N ALA A 249 10.87 10.84 23.81
CA ALA A 249 12.07 11.62 24.19
C ALA A 249 13.13 11.64 23.07
N PHE A 250 13.28 10.55 22.32
CA PHE A 250 14.37 10.40 21.35
C PHE A 250 13.95 10.71 19.90
N PHE A 251 12.70 10.43 19.52
CA PHE A 251 12.21 10.76 18.17
C PHE A 251 11.61 12.16 18.12
N PRO A 252 11.94 12.97 17.10
CA PRO A 252 11.36 14.29 16.91
C PRO A 252 9.85 14.21 16.62
N LYS A 253 9.16 15.34 16.73
CA LYS A 253 7.71 15.43 16.49
C LYS A 253 7.30 15.10 15.04
N SER A 254 8.22 15.23 14.10
CA SER A 254 8.02 14.89 12.68
C SER A 254 7.90 13.39 12.42
N VAL A 255 8.42 12.56 13.33
CA VAL A 255 8.30 11.08 13.23
C VAL A 255 7.06 10.62 13.96
N SER A 256 6.21 9.86 13.27
CA SER A 256 4.99 9.28 13.84
C SER A 256 5.31 8.01 14.62
N LEU A 257 4.78 7.92 15.84
CA LEU A 257 4.87 6.75 16.69
C LEU A 257 3.53 6.02 16.68
N ASN A 258 3.52 4.79 16.19
CA ASN A 258 2.32 3.98 16.03
C ASN A 258 2.23 2.93 17.14
N MET A 259 1.01 2.54 17.46
CA MET A 259 0.69 1.34 18.22
C MET A 259 0.04 0.36 17.24
N ASN A 260 0.59 -0.84 17.10
CA ASN A 260 0.12 -1.85 16.16
C ASN A 260 -0.38 -3.08 16.90
N GLU A 261 -1.55 -3.59 16.46
CA GLU A 261 -2.21 -4.73 17.11
C GLU A 261 -2.96 -5.58 16.07
N CYS A 262 -3.21 -6.81 16.38
CA CYS A 262 -4.08 -7.72 15.65
C CYS A 262 -5.45 -7.76 16.34
N ASP A 263 -6.52 -8.12 15.76
CA ASP A 263 -6.82 -8.41 14.38
C ASP A 263 -8.20 -7.82 14.03
N MET A 264 -8.45 -7.48 12.77
CA MET A 264 -9.76 -7.03 12.31
C MET A 264 -10.86 -8.10 12.46
N HIS A 265 -10.46 -9.37 12.61
CA HIS A 265 -11.36 -10.49 12.89
C HIS A 265 -11.94 -10.48 14.31
N TRP A 266 -11.33 -9.77 15.23
CA TRP A 266 -11.76 -9.74 16.61
C TRP A 266 -13.19 -9.22 16.76
N PRO A 267 -13.93 -9.74 17.75
CA PRO A 267 -15.17 -9.11 18.19
C PRO A 267 -14.94 -7.64 18.54
N THR A 268 -15.92 -6.80 18.29
CA THR A 268 -15.83 -5.36 18.58
C THR A 268 -15.55 -5.07 20.07
N THR A 269 -15.83 -6.01 20.97
CA THR A 269 -15.44 -5.93 22.40
C THR A 269 -13.94 -5.88 22.58
N ASP A 270 -13.18 -6.71 21.86
CA ASP A 270 -11.71 -6.76 21.95
C ASP A 270 -11.08 -5.53 21.28
N ILE A 271 -11.67 -5.07 20.18
CA ILE A 271 -11.28 -3.79 19.57
C ILE A 271 -11.50 -2.63 20.54
N ASN A 272 -12.62 -2.59 21.27
CA ASN A 272 -12.85 -1.57 22.31
C ASN A 272 -11.80 -1.66 23.41
N HIS A 273 -11.40 -2.87 23.83
CA HIS A 273 -10.35 -3.04 24.84
C HIS A 273 -8.98 -2.55 24.35
N TYR A 274 -8.62 -2.84 23.10
CA TYR A 274 -7.42 -2.28 22.47
C TYR A 274 -7.46 -0.74 22.49
N VAL A 275 -8.59 -0.14 22.16
CA VAL A 275 -8.81 1.32 22.23
C VAL A 275 -8.66 1.85 23.65
N GLU A 276 -9.17 1.16 24.65
CA GLU A 276 -9.01 1.53 26.07
C GLU A 276 -7.53 1.54 26.49
N ILE A 277 -6.75 0.53 26.09
CA ILE A 277 -5.30 0.50 26.32
C ILE A 277 -4.64 1.73 25.68
N ALA A 278 -4.94 2.01 24.41
CA ALA A 278 -4.39 3.17 23.70
C ALA A 278 -4.76 4.49 24.40
N ARG A 279 -6.01 4.66 24.80
CA ARG A 279 -6.49 5.85 25.53
C ARG A 279 -5.84 6.00 26.89
N ASN A 280 -5.65 4.91 27.63
CA ASN A 280 -4.93 4.94 28.91
C ASN A 280 -3.47 5.40 28.73
N LEU A 281 -2.76 4.86 27.74
CA LEU A 281 -1.40 5.27 27.42
C LEU A 281 -1.35 6.76 27.01
N LEU A 282 -2.28 7.23 26.18
CA LEU A 282 -2.40 8.64 25.80
C LEU A 282 -2.68 9.54 26.99
N PHE A 283 -3.61 9.15 27.90
CA PHE A 283 -3.92 9.89 29.12
C PHE A 283 -2.71 10.05 30.04
N ARG A 284 -1.87 9.02 30.09
CA ARG A 284 -0.59 9.02 30.84
C ARG A 284 0.54 9.80 30.16
N GLY A 285 0.28 10.38 28.98
CA GLY A 285 1.24 11.21 28.25
C GLY A 285 2.09 10.47 27.20
N ALA A 286 1.76 9.22 26.85
CA ALA A 286 2.39 8.55 25.71
C ALA A 286 2.06 9.27 24.41
N ARG A 287 3.03 9.45 23.52
CA ARG A 287 2.80 9.94 22.17
C ARG A 287 2.46 8.79 21.24
N ILE A 288 1.16 8.57 21.01
CA ILE A 288 0.66 7.65 20.00
C ILE A 288 0.03 8.48 18.89
N ASN A 289 0.64 8.48 17.72
CA ASN A 289 0.17 9.26 16.58
C ASN A 289 -0.87 8.52 15.76
N ASN A 290 -0.75 7.20 15.63
CA ASN A 290 -1.64 6.37 14.83
C ASN A 290 -1.90 5.02 15.51
N LEU A 291 -3.04 4.40 15.20
CA LEU A 291 -3.31 3.01 15.54
C LEU A 291 -3.16 2.15 14.28
N GLY A 292 -2.40 1.07 14.39
CA GLY A 292 -2.37 -0.01 13.42
C GLY A 292 -3.33 -1.13 13.81
N ILE A 293 -3.97 -1.74 12.83
CA ILE A 293 -4.76 -2.96 12.99
C ILE A 293 -4.46 -3.90 11.82
N GLN A 294 -4.19 -5.15 12.14
CA GLN A 294 -3.93 -6.20 11.16
C GLN A 294 -5.26 -6.74 10.59
N SER A 295 -5.22 -7.35 9.42
CA SER A 295 -6.36 -7.98 8.75
C SER A 295 -5.88 -9.18 7.95
N HIS A 296 -5.67 -10.28 8.65
CA HIS A 296 -5.11 -11.50 8.07
C HIS A 296 -6.18 -12.56 7.83
N ILE A 297 -6.35 -12.99 6.58
CA ILE A 297 -7.06 -14.22 6.25
C ILE A 297 -5.98 -15.29 6.03
N MET A 298 -5.74 -16.09 7.08
CA MET A 298 -4.61 -17.03 7.14
C MET A 298 -5.00 -18.47 6.79
N SER A 299 -6.27 -18.73 6.51
CA SER A 299 -6.80 -20.07 6.22
C SER A 299 -7.46 -20.12 4.84
N THR A 300 -7.19 -21.18 4.09
CA THR A 300 -7.88 -21.46 2.82
C THR A 300 -9.37 -21.71 3.06
N ASP A 301 -9.73 -22.33 4.19
CA ASP A 301 -11.14 -22.57 4.57
C ASP A 301 -11.87 -21.25 4.85
N GLU A 302 -11.20 -20.27 5.48
CA GLU A 302 -11.77 -18.93 5.66
C GLU A 302 -12.02 -18.23 4.33
N MET A 303 -11.12 -18.38 3.37
CA MET A 303 -11.32 -17.84 2.02
C MET A 303 -12.49 -18.50 1.28
N GLU A 304 -12.69 -19.80 1.42
CA GLU A 304 -13.88 -20.45 0.86
C GLU A 304 -15.16 -19.99 1.58
N GLN A 305 -15.15 -19.89 2.91
CA GLN A 305 -16.29 -19.32 3.66
C GLN A 305 -16.56 -17.87 3.25
N MET A 306 -15.52 -17.08 2.98
CA MET A 306 -15.65 -15.74 2.46
C MET A 306 -16.34 -15.74 1.09
N ALA A 307 -15.86 -16.59 0.15
CA ALA A 307 -16.44 -16.72 -1.19
C ALA A 307 -17.88 -17.24 -1.18
N GLU A 308 -18.24 -18.05 -0.19
CA GLU A 308 -19.61 -18.54 0.04
C GLU A 308 -20.51 -17.53 0.74
N GLY A 309 -19.96 -16.48 1.37
CA GLY A 309 -20.67 -15.51 2.19
C GLY A 309 -21.19 -16.09 3.51
N THR A 310 -20.51 -17.10 4.05
CA THR A 310 -20.84 -17.77 5.31
C THR A 310 -19.97 -17.32 6.49
N ILE A 311 -18.88 -16.60 6.22
CA ILE A 311 -18.01 -16.05 7.24
C ILE A 311 -18.75 -15.00 8.07
N ARG A 312 -18.50 -14.98 9.41
CA ARG A 312 -19.20 -14.10 10.34
C ARG A 312 -18.43 -12.83 10.68
N TYR A 313 -17.15 -12.79 10.42
CA TYR A 313 -16.27 -11.64 10.54
C TYR A 313 -15.78 -11.23 9.15
N LEU A 314 -15.21 -10.03 9.02
CA LEU A 314 -14.89 -9.40 7.74
C LEU A 314 -16.10 -9.19 6.82
N THR A 315 -17.32 -9.22 7.37
CA THR A 315 -18.48 -8.65 6.67
C THR A 315 -18.40 -7.12 6.69
N PRO A 316 -19.05 -6.41 5.77
CA PRO A 316 -19.05 -4.94 5.78
C PRO A 316 -19.49 -4.35 7.13
N GLU A 317 -20.52 -4.91 7.75
CA GLU A 317 -21.04 -4.46 9.05
C GLU A 317 -20.02 -4.65 10.16
N HIS A 318 -19.33 -5.80 10.19
CA HIS A 318 -18.30 -6.08 11.17
C HIS A 318 -17.11 -5.13 11.01
N ILE A 319 -16.63 -4.94 9.77
CA ILE A 319 -15.52 -4.03 9.47
C ILE A 319 -15.86 -2.60 9.87
N TRP A 320 -17.05 -2.10 9.51
CA TRP A 320 -17.48 -0.75 9.90
C TRP A 320 -17.61 -0.60 11.42
N ALA A 321 -18.13 -1.61 12.13
CA ALA A 321 -18.23 -1.58 13.58
C ALA A 321 -16.85 -1.49 14.24
N ASN A 322 -15.88 -2.27 13.76
CA ASN A 322 -14.51 -2.28 14.28
C ASN A 322 -13.76 -0.97 13.95
N LEU A 323 -13.88 -0.45 12.74
CA LEU A 323 -13.29 0.84 12.37
C LEU A 323 -13.93 2.01 13.16
N GLN A 324 -15.24 1.94 13.43
CA GLN A 324 -15.91 2.91 14.28
C GLN A 324 -15.43 2.83 15.75
N ALA A 325 -15.20 1.61 16.26
CA ALA A 325 -14.64 1.41 17.59
C ALA A 325 -13.20 1.98 17.68
N LEU A 326 -12.32 1.66 16.72
CA LEU A 326 -10.97 2.20 16.64
C LEU A 326 -10.96 3.74 16.58
N SER A 327 -11.95 4.33 15.89
CA SER A 327 -12.06 5.79 15.75
C SER A 327 -12.29 6.52 17.07
N LYS A 328 -12.75 5.83 18.12
CA LYS A 328 -12.92 6.40 19.47
C LYS A 328 -11.60 6.79 20.15
N ALA A 329 -10.46 6.27 19.65
CA ALA A 329 -9.14 6.71 20.10
C ALA A 329 -8.74 8.09 19.56
N GLU A 330 -9.52 8.66 18.63
CA GLU A 330 -9.24 9.95 17.97
C GLU A 330 -7.85 10.00 17.33
N ARG A 331 -7.43 8.87 16.74
CA ARG A 331 -6.17 8.74 16.01
C ARG A 331 -6.42 8.19 14.62
N PRO A 332 -5.62 8.58 13.64
CA PRO A 332 -5.61 7.94 12.33
C PRO A 332 -5.39 6.42 12.47
N ILE A 333 -6.02 5.66 11.58
CA ILE A 333 -5.95 4.20 11.55
C ILE A 333 -5.13 3.78 10.33
N TYR A 334 -4.27 2.79 10.50
CA TYR A 334 -3.63 2.06 9.41
C TYR A 334 -4.08 0.61 9.45
N ILE A 335 -4.52 0.07 8.30
CA ILE A 335 -4.61 -1.36 8.12
C ILE A 335 -3.19 -1.82 7.83
N SER A 336 -2.49 -2.10 8.91
CA SER A 336 -1.02 -2.20 8.95
C SER A 336 -0.48 -3.44 8.27
N GLU A 337 -1.31 -4.50 8.21
CA GLU A 337 -0.94 -5.81 7.68
C GLU A 337 -2.19 -6.45 7.06
N VAL A 338 -2.18 -6.69 5.76
CA VAL A 338 -3.29 -7.36 5.07
C VAL A 338 -2.77 -8.62 4.41
N THR A 339 -3.33 -9.76 4.79
CA THR A 339 -3.15 -11.02 4.07
C THR A 339 -4.50 -11.48 3.53
N VAL A 340 -4.58 -11.64 2.22
CA VAL A 340 -5.70 -12.31 1.55
C VAL A 340 -5.09 -13.45 0.74
N CYS A 341 -5.24 -14.67 1.21
CA CYS A 341 -4.71 -15.84 0.49
C CYS A 341 -5.68 -16.29 -0.60
N ALA A 342 -5.16 -16.91 -1.67
CA ALA A 342 -6.00 -17.70 -2.55
C ALA A 342 -6.27 -19.07 -1.89
N PRO A 343 -7.47 -19.65 -2.02
CA PRO A 343 -7.74 -21.03 -1.56
C PRO A 343 -6.78 -22.05 -2.16
N ASP A 344 -6.45 -21.85 -3.42
CA ASP A 344 -5.50 -22.65 -4.20
C ASP A 344 -4.91 -21.84 -5.35
N SER A 345 -4.05 -22.46 -6.16
CA SER A 345 -3.43 -21.85 -7.35
C SER A 345 -4.28 -21.98 -8.64
N THR A 346 -5.51 -22.46 -8.56
CA THR A 346 -6.39 -22.56 -9.73
C THR A 346 -6.88 -21.17 -10.17
N PRO A 347 -7.32 -21.02 -11.44
CA PRO A 347 -7.92 -19.76 -11.88
C PRO A 347 -9.09 -19.29 -11.01
N ARG A 348 -9.90 -20.24 -10.44
CA ARG A 348 -10.97 -19.92 -9.50
C ARG A 348 -10.41 -19.38 -8.19
N GLY A 349 -9.46 -20.07 -7.59
CA GLY A 349 -8.86 -19.64 -6.31
C GLY A 349 -8.19 -18.26 -6.41
N LEU A 350 -7.45 -18.01 -7.51
CA LEU A 350 -6.84 -16.71 -7.76
C LEU A 350 -7.89 -15.60 -8.01
N ALA A 351 -9.03 -15.92 -8.64
CA ALA A 351 -10.12 -14.97 -8.83
C ALA A 351 -10.84 -14.65 -7.52
N ILE A 352 -11.00 -15.61 -6.60
CA ILE A 352 -11.53 -15.39 -5.25
C ILE A 352 -10.62 -14.42 -4.48
N GLN A 353 -9.29 -14.67 -4.46
CA GLN A 353 -8.33 -13.74 -3.84
C GLN A 353 -8.49 -12.31 -4.36
N ALA A 354 -8.60 -12.17 -5.67
CA ALA A 354 -8.74 -10.87 -6.33
C ALA A 354 -10.06 -10.15 -5.96
N ALA A 355 -11.19 -10.87 -5.96
CA ALA A 355 -12.51 -10.32 -5.61
C ALA A 355 -12.57 -9.86 -4.14
N VAL A 356 -12.13 -10.72 -3.21
CA VAL A 356 -12.10 -10.38 -1.78
C VAL A 356 -11.16 -9.21 -1.51
N THR A 357 -9.97 -9.17 -2.14
CA THR A 357 -9.03 -8.05 -2.02
C THR A 357 -9.66 -6.74 -2.50
N ARG A 358 -10.35 -6.75 -3.65
CA ARG A 358 -11.05 -5.56 -4.16
C ARG A 358 -12.01 -4.99 -3.12
N ASP A 359 -12.86 -5.83 -2.56
CA ASP A 359 -13.92 -5.37 -1.67
C ASP A 359 -13.36 -4.93 -0.30
N LEU A 360 -12.35 -5.62 0.24
CA LEU A 360 -11.65 -5.21 1.46
C LEU A 360 -10.89 -3.87 1.28
N TYR A 361 -10.16 -3.70 0.18
CA TYR A 361 -9.45 -2.44 -0.08
C TYR A 361 -10.42 -1.28 -0.25
N ARG A 362 -11.56 -1.49 -0.93
CA ARG A 362 -12.59 -0.46 -1.14
C ARG A 362 -13.22 -0.03 0.19
N ILE A 363 -13.59 -0.97 1.06
CA ILE A 363 -14.20 -0.63 2.35
C ILE A 363 -13.20 0.07 3.28
N TYR A 364 -11.95 -0.38 3.35
CA TYR A 364 -10.90 0.29 4.13
C TYR A 364 -10.60 1.69 3.58
N PHE A 365 -10.46 1.82 2.27
CA PHE A 365 -10.24 3.12 1.63
C PHE A 365 -11.42 4.08 1.81
N SER A 366 -12.64 3.60 1.94
CA SER A 366 -13.82 4.45 2.15
C SER A 366 -13.88 5.11 3.52
N HIS A 367 -13.22 4.53 4.57
CA HIS A 367 -13.39 4.98 5.94
C HIS A 367 -12.58 6.26 6.24
N PRO A 368 -13.18 7.35 6.80
CA PRO A 368 -12.54 8.65 6.96
C PRO A 368 -11.25 8.66 7.77
N ASN A 369 -11.12 7.77 8.77
CA ASN A 369 -9.97 7.73 9.67
C ASN A 369 -8.84 6.80 9.20
N VAL A 370 -9.07 5.93 8.22
CA VAL A 370 -8.02 5.09 7.63
C VAL A 370 -7.09 5.96 6.77
N ARG A 371 -5.78 5.79 6.91
CA ARG A 371 -4.76 6.55 6.19
C ARG A 371 -3.84 5.69 5.34
N GLY A 372 -3.89 4.38 5.48
CA GLY A 372 -3.09 3.47 4.68
C GLY A 372 -3.50 2.02 4.84
N ILE A 373 -3.10 1.22 3.85
CA ILE A 373 -3.29 -0.23 3.79
C ILE A 373 -1.96 -0.84 3.35
N THR A 374 -1.47 -1.84 4.09
CA THR A 374 -0.21 -2.52 3.79
C THR A 374 -0.45 -3.99 3.50
N TRP A 375 -0.14 -4.42 2.29
CA TRP A 375 -0.15 -5.84 1.91
C TRP A 375 1.00 -6.59 2.59
N TRP A 376 0.74 -7.80 3.16
CA TRP A 376 1.75 -8.43 4.00
C TRP A 376 2.75 -9.31 3.25
N ASN A 377 2.33 -10.19 2.36
CA ASN A 377 3.22 -11.07 1.62
C ASN A 377 3.16 -10.77 0.12
N MET A 378 4.22 -10.20 -0.47
CA MET A 378 4.22 -9.85 -1.90
C MET A 378 4.34 -11.05 -2.84
N VAL A 379 4.96 -12.14 -2.39
CA VAL A 379 5.29 -13.31 -3.23
C VAL A 379 4.67 -14.56 -2.64
N ASP A 380 4.10 -15.41 -3.48
CA ASP A 380 3.62 -16.72 -3.07
C ASP A 380 4.76 -17.54 -2.45
N HIS A 381 4.46 -18.36 -1.46
CA HIS A 381 5.43 -19.13 -0.66
C HIS A 381 6.43 -18.27 0.13
N GLY A 382 6.32 -16.95 0.07
CA GLY A 382 7.21 -16.02 0.77
C GLY A 382 6.78 -15.69 2.21
N GLY A 383 5.71 -16.30 2.71
CA GLY A 383 5.21 -16.13 4.07
C GLY A 383 6.10 -16.75 5.15
N PHE A 384 5.79 -16.46 6.42
CA PHE A 384 6.40 -17.17 7.56
C PHE A 384 5.89 -18.62 7.61
N LYS A 385 6.63 -19.49 8.29
CA LYS A 385 6.22 -20.89 8.45
C LYS A 385 4.82 -20.97 9.09
N GLY A 386 3.87 -21.57 8.39
CA GLY A 386 2.48 -21.71 8.80
C GLY A 386 1.54 -20.68 8.18
N GLU A 387 2.05 -19.64 7.52
CA GLU A 387 1.23 -18.75 6.71
C GLU A 387 0.82 -19.41 5.39
N PRO A 388 -0.29 -18.96 4.76
CA PRO A 388 -0.79 -19.53 3.50
C PRO A 388 0.23 -19.39 2.37
N LEU A 389 0.36 -20.43 1.56
CA LEU A 389 1.32 -20.48 0.45
C LEU A 389 0.97 -19.47 -0.66
N TYR A 390 -0.31 -19.23 -0.93
CA TYR A 390 -0.79 -18.41 -2.05
C TYR A 390 -1.28 -17.02 -1.59
N SER A 391 -0.52 -16.38 -0.71
CA SER A 391 -0.84 -15.03 -0.18
C SER A 391 -0.17 -13.88 -0.92
N GLY A 392 0.64 -14.17 -1.95
CA GLY A 392 1.35 -13.17 -2.75
C GLY A 392 0.45 -12.42 -3.73
N ILE A 393 0.92 -11.23 -4.15
CA ILE A 393 0.42 -10.53 -5.34
C ILE A 393 1.16 -10.99 -6.59
N TYR A 394 2.33 -11.58 -6.40
CA TYR A 394 3.12 -12.29 -7.41
C TYR A 394 3.15 -13.78 -7.10
N ASP A 395 3.29 -14.60 -8.13
CA ASP A 395 3.65 -16.01 -7.96
C ASP A 395 5.15 -16.16 -7.62
N VAL A 396 5.61 -17.40 -7.43
CA VAL A 396 7.01 -17.71 -7.09
C VAL A 396 8.03 -17.28 -8.16
N ASP A 397 7.59 -17.12 -9.41
CA ASP A 397 8.42 -16.66 -10.53
C ASP A 397 8.31 -15.14 -10.76
N MET A 398 7.70 -14.40 -9.82
CA MET A 398 7.44 -12.96 -9.90
C MET A 398 6.52 -12.55 -11.06
N ARG A 399 5.64 -13.45 -11.52
CA ARG A 399 4.57 -13.11 -12.46
C ARG A 399 3.40 -12.50 -11.70
N PRO A 400 2.84 -11.36 -12.16
CA PRO A 400 1.72 -10.72 -11.47
C PRO A 400 0.46 -11.61 -11.52
N LYS A 401 -0.17 -11.81 -10.37
CA LYS A 401 -1.42 -12.53 -10.20
C LYS A 401 -2.63 -11.62 -10.47
N PRO A 402 -3.86 -12.15 -10.62
CA PRO A 402 -5.06 -11.32 -10.76
C PRO A 402 -5.21 -10.25 -9.67
N VAL A 403 -4.83 -10.56 -8.43
CA VAL A 403 -4.85 -9.61 -7.31
C VAL A 403 -3.93 -8.41 -7.51
N TYR A 404 -2.77 -8.58 -8.15
CA TYR A 404 -1.89 -7.45 -8.53
C TYR A 404 -2.63 -6.47 -9.45
N HIS A 405 -3.30 -6.99 -10.49
CA HIS A 405 -4.04 -6.16 -11.43
C HIS A 405 -5.23 -5.46 -10.78
N VAL A 406 -5.87 -6.07 -9.79
CA VAL A 406 -6.90 -5.41 -8.98
C VAL A 406 -6.32 -4.23 -8.21
N LEU A 407 -5.20 -4.43 -7.52
CA LEU A 407 -4.55 -3.33 -6.77
C LEU A 407 -4.10 -2.20 -7.71
N ASP A 408 -3.48 -2.54 -8.84
CA ASP A 408 -3.07 -1.54 -9.84
C ASP A 408 -4.26 -0.74 -10.39
N THR A 409 -5.37 -1.43 -10.71
CA THR A 409 -6.61 -0.79 -11.17
C THR A 409 -7.17 0.16 -10.10
N LEU A 410 -7.30 -0.31 -8.86
CA LEU A 410 -7.82 0.53 -7.77
C LEU A 410 -6.93 1.74 -7.53
N ILE A 411 -5.62 1.55 -7.38
CA ILE A 411 -4.69 2.60 -6.95
C ILE A 411 -4.40 3.60 -8.08
N HIS A 412 -4.14 3.10 -9.31
CA HIS A 412 -3.60 3.93 -10.39
C HIS A 412 -4.62 4.34 -11.45
N GLN A 413 -5.82 3.73 -11.46
CA GLN A 413 -6.87 4.06 -12.41
C GLN A 413 -8.10 4.64 -11.70
N GLU A 414 -8.71 3.91 -10.76
CA GLU A 414 -9.94 4.35 -10.10
C GLU A 414 -9.70 5.47 -9.07
N TRP A 415 -8.63 5.40 -8.29
CA TRP A 415 -8.34 6.33 -7.19
C TRP A 415 -7.27 7.37 -7.51
N THR A 416 -6.96 7.54 -8.77
CA THR A 416 -6.02 8.54 -9.26
C THR A 416 -6.71 9.49 -10.22
N THR A 417 -6.50 10.80 -10.01
CA THR A 417 -7.09 11.83 -10.87
C THR A 417 -6.14 12.23 -12.00
N ARG A 418 -6.57 12.04 -13.24
CA ARG A 418 -5.91 12.56 -14.45
C ARG A 418 -6.96 13.09 -15.39
N LEU A 419 -6.88 14.36 -15.73
CA LEU A 419 -7.85 15.00 -16.65
C LEU A 419 -7.21 16.13 -17.44
N THR A 420 -7.84 16.48 -18.54
CA THR A 420 -7.52 17.69 -19.32
C THR A 420 -8.82 18.46 -19.52
N GLN A 421 -8.84 19.72 -19.09
CA GLN A 421 -10.04 20.55 -19.12
C GLN A 421 -9.67 21.99 -19.48
N ALA A 422 -10.53 22.67 -20.22
CA ALA A 422 -10.35 24.08 -20.51
C ALA A 422 -10.88 24.94 -19.35
N PRO A 423 -10.22 26.07 -19.04
CA PRO A 423 -10.78 27.06 -18.13
C PRO A 423 -12.11 27.62 -18.65
N ASP A 424 -12.93 28.10 -17.73
CA ASP A 424 -14.18 28.78 -18.03
C ASP A 424 -13.94 30.18 -18.70
N LYS A 425 -15.04 30.94 -18.92
CA LYS A 425 -14.95 32.30 -19.49
C LYS A 425 -14.22 33.31 -18.59
N ASN A 426 -14.15 33.04 -17.28
CA ASN A 426 -13.50 33.91 -16.31
C ASN A 426 -12.00 33.54 -16.13
N GLY A 427 -11.53 32.48 -16.78
CA GLY A 427 -10.17 31.96 -16.64
C GLY A 427 -9.99 31.06 -15.43
N GLU A 428 -11.08 30.57 -14.86
CA GLU A 428 -11.06 29.62 -13.76
C GLU A 428 -11.29 28.20 -14.24
N LEU A 429 -10.73 27.22 -13.54
CA LEU A 429 -10.95 25.81 -13.80
C LEU A 429 -11.30 25.10 -12.48
N HIS A 430 -12.43 24.40 -12.50
CA HIS A 430 -12.93 23.65 -11.34
C HIS A 430 -12.82 22.17 -11.62
N PHE A 431 -12.28 21.43 -10.65
CA PHE A 431 -12.28 19.96 -10.72
C PHE A 431 -12.41 19.36 -9.33
N ARG A 432 -12.93 18.13 -9.27
CA ARG A 432 -12.93 17.29 -8.07
C ARG A 432 -11.89 16.18 -8.27
N GLY A 433 -10.96 16.04 -7.32
CA GLY A 433 -9.87 15.08 -7.42
C GLY A 433 -9.58 14.36 -6.10
N PHE A 434 -8.90 13.21 -6.18
CA PHE A 434 -8.40 12.52 -5.00
C PHE A 434 -7.34 13.35 -4.28
N LYS A 435 -7.32 13.30 -2.96
CA LYS A 435 -6.37 14.06 -2.14
C LYS A 435 -4.92 13.65 -2.41
N GLY A 436 -4.05 14.65 -2.64
CA GLY A 436 -2.67 14.42 -2.99
C GLY A 436 -2.03 15.61 -3.70
N ARG A 437 -0.81 15.41 -4.19
CA ARG A 437 -0.10 16.44 -4.97
C ARG A 437 -0.41 16.31 -6.45
N TYR A 438 -0.57 17.45 -7.10
CA TYR A 438 -0.90 17.56 -8.51
C TYR A 438 0.15 18.36 -9.23
N ARG A 439 0.48 17.92 -10.45
CA ARG A 439 1.17 18.70 -11.47
C ARG A 439 0.14 19.28 -12.41
N ILE A 440 0.15 20.62 -12.55
CA ILE A 440 -0.73 21.37 -13.43
C ILE A 440 0.12 21.91 -14.57
N THR A 441 -0.21 21.57 -15.82
CA THR A 441 0.52 22.07 -16.99
C THR A 441 -0.45 22.73 -17.98
N TRP A 442 -0.08 23.91 -18.48
CA TRP A 442 -0.87 24.65 -19.46
C TRP A 442 0.00 25.43 -20.43
N THR A 443 -0.59 25.95 -21.47
CA THR A 443 0.05 26.82 -22.44
C THR A 443 -0.68 28.17 -22.43
N ASP A 444 0.07 29.28 -22.40
CA ASP A 444 -0.50 30.62 -22.52
C ASP A 444 -0.93 30.95 -23.98
N LYS A 445 -1.55 32.10 -24.17
CA LYS A 445 -1.98 32.56 -25.54
C LYS A 445 -0.81 32.84 -26.48
N LYS A 446 0.41 33.04 -25.94
CA LYS A 446 1.64 33.25 -26.71
C LYS A 446 2.32 31.92 -27.08
N GLY A 447 1.84 30.79 -26.58
CA GLY A 447 2.40 29.46 -26.81
C GLY A 447 3.45 29.01 -25.81
N HIS A 448 3.71 29.76 -24.74
CA HIS A 448 4.66 29.34 -23.69
C HIS A 448 4.01 28.30 -22.80
N ARG A 449 4.77 27.23 -22.51
CA ARG A 449 4.35 26.18 -21.58
C ARG A 449 4.67 26.59 -20.15
N HIS A 450 3.72 26.38 -19.25
CA HIS A 450 3.81 26.61 -17.83
C HIS A 450 3.57 25.31 -17.07
N GLU A 451 4.16 25.21 -15.89
CA GLU A 451 3.97 24.11 -14.96
C GLU A 451 3.90 24.65 -13.53
N SER A 452 3.00 24.11 -12.72
CA SER A 452 2.88 24.39 -11.30
C SER A 452 2.49 23.13 -10.53
N PHE A 453 2.70 23.17 -9.23
CA PHE A 453 2.33 22.08 -8.32
C PHE A 453 1.40 22.62 -7.25
N ILE A 454 0.34 21.86 -6.95
CA ILE A 454 -0.58 22.12 -5.84
C ILE A 454 -0.68 20.89 -4.95
N HIS A 455 -1.10 21.07 -3.69
CA HIS A 455 -1.48 19.98 -2.80
C HIS A 455 -2.96 20.13 -2.46
N LEU A 456 -3.76 19.19 -2.92
CA LEU A 456 -5.20 19.12 -2.70
C LEU A 456 -5.50 18.19 -1.52
N ASP A 457 -5.49 18.71 -0.29
CA ASP A 457 -5.83 18.00 0.95
C ASP A 457 -7.28 18.24 1.41
N LYS A 458 -7.85 19.37 0.99
CA LYS A 458 -9.23 19.80 1.26
C LYS A 458 -9.70 20.73 0.13
N ASP A 459 -11.00 21.05 0.14
CA ASP A 459 -11.55 22.01 -0.81
C ASP A 459 -10.77 23.34 -0.73
N GLY A 460 -10.41 23.90 -1.90
CA GLY A 460 -9.58 25.10 -1.95
C GLY A 460 -9.41 25.73 -3.31
N ALA A 461 -8.95 27.01 -3.30
CA ALA A 461 -8.57 27.75 -4.47
C ALA A 461 -7.04 27.93 -4.53
N PHE A 462 -6.46 27.77 -5.72
CA PHE A 462 -5.03 27.80 -5.98
C PHE A 462 -4.71 28.83 -7.06
N GLN A 463 -3.82 29.77 -6.74
CA GLN A 463 -3.29 30.76 -7.69
C GLN A 463 -2.12 30.15 -8.47
N LEU A 464 -2.14 30.23 -9.81
CA LEU A 464 -1.15 29.64 -10.71
C LEU A 464 -0.54 30.67 -11.66
#